data_be56b5493ae5ff4c41582b328a73d999
#
_entry.id   be56b5493ae5ff4c41582b328a73d999
#
_cell.length_a   1.000
_cell.length_b   1.000
_cell.length_c   1.000
_cell.angle_alpha   90.00
_cell.angle_beta   90.00
_cell.angle_gamma   90.00
#
_symmetry.space_group_name_H-M   'P 1'
#
loop_
_entity.id
_entity.type
_entity.pdbx_description
1 polymer ?
#
loop_
_entity_poly.entity_id
_entity_poly.type
_entity_poly.pdbx_seq_one_letter_code
_entity_poly.pdbx_strand_id
1 'polypeptide(L)'
;MKLLELKDSIKNLLIEVEDGIAVVTMNRPKANALNTEMLLEIESVFKCMAEDDTVKGAIVTAPGEKFFVAGADINGFLALDGMGGRTASKLAQDAFQAIDDLEKPVIAAVNGYALGGGNEIAMACDIRIASTKAIFGQPEVNLGLMPC
;
A
#
# COMPACT_ATOMS: atom_id res chain seq x y z
N MET A 1 6.54 -8.95 17.87
CA MET A 1 5.88 -7.64 18.20
C MET A 1 4.45 -7.74 17.71
N LYS A 2 3.46 -7.35 18.50
CA LYS A 2 2.07 -7.39 18.05
C LYS A 2 1.76 -6.18 17.17
N LEU A 3 0.87 -6.36 16.20
CA LEU A 3 0.48 -5.32 15.23
C LEU A 3 0.03 -4.01 15.91
N LEU A 4 -0.71 -4.12 17.01
CA LEU A 4 -1.18 -2.95 17.75
C LEU A 4 -0.06 -2.16 18.46
N GLU A 5 1.07 -2.80 18.75
CA GLU A 5 2.25 -2.12 19.33
C GLU A 5 2.99 -1.30 18.27
N LEU A 6 2.92 -1.72 17.00
CA LEU A 6 3.51 -1.00 15.88
C LEU A 6 2.74 0.28 15.52
N LYS A 7 1.44 0.31 15.78
CA LYS A 7 0.50 1.40 15.43
C LYS A 7 1.01 2.79 15.81
N ASP A 8 1.61 2.94 16.99
CA ASP A 8 2.04 4.25 17.51
C ASP A 8 3.26 4.82 16.75
N SER A 9 3.97 4.00 15.98
CA SER A 9 5.10 4.42 15.14
C SER A 9 4.71 4.71 13.68
N ILE A 10 3.48 4.37 13.28
CA ILE A 10 2.97 4.52 11.92
C ILE A 10 2.27 5.88 11.77
N LYS A 11 2.54 6.59 10.68
CA LYS A 11 2.01 7.93 10.42
C LYS A 11 1.07 8.00 9.22
N ASN A 12 1.36 7.20 8.18
CA ASN A 12 0.67 7.26 6.89
C ASN A 12 -0.39 6.15 6.74
N LEU A 13 -0.50 5.27 7.74
CA LEU A 13 -1.51 4.21 7.79
C LEU A 13 -2.29 4.31 9.09
N LEU A 14 -3.58 4.01 9.03
CA LEU A 14 -4.38 3.74 10.23
C LEU A 14 -4.60 2.23 10.30
N ILE A 15 -4.42 1.67 11.50
CA ILE A 15 -4.53 0.24 11.73
C ILE A 15 -5.57 -0.01 12.82
N GLU A 16 -6.58 -0.78 12.48
CA GLU A 16 -7.59 -1.26 13.40
C GLU A 16 -7.66 -2.79 13.33
N VAL A 17 -7.90 -3.45 14.44
CA VAL A 17 -8.03 -4.91 14.49
C VAL A 17 -9.32 -5.24 15.23
N GLU A 18 -10.23 -5.93 14.56
CA GLU A 18 -11.49 -6.39 15.11
C GLU A 18 -11.71 -7.86 14.70
N ASP A 19 -12.03 -8.71 15.64
CA ASP A 19 -12.27 -10.16 15.44
C ASP A 19 -11.17 -10.91 14.65
N GLY A 20 -9.93 -10.44 14.80
CA GLY A 20 -8.76 -10.98 14.09
C GLY A 20 -8.58 -10.46 12.66
N ILE A 21 -9.39 -9.53 12.21
CA ILE A 21 -9.23 -8.87 10.92
C ILE A 21 -8.56 -7.51 11.11
N ALA A 22 -7.42 -7.32 10.45
CA ALA A 22 -6.71 -6.04 10.44
C ALA A 22 -7.24 -5.17 9.28
N VAL A 23 -7.73 -3.99 9.59
CA VAL A 23 -8.07 -2.97 8.58
C VAL A 23 -6.92 -1.99 8.49
N VAL A 24 -6.24 -1.99 7.36
CA VAL A 24 -5.14 -1.07 7.03
C VAL A 24 -5.66 0.01 6.11
N THR A 25 -5.83 1.20 6.65
CA THR A 25 -6.34 2.35 5.90
C THR A 25 -5.19 3.25 5.48
N MET A 26 -5.01 3.42 4.17
CA MET A 26 -4.05 4.38 3.61
C MET A 26 -4.47 5.79 4.00
N ASN A 27 -3.64 6.54 4.71
CA ASN A 27 -4.00 7.83 5.29
C ASN A 27 -2.91 8.89 5.12
N ARG A 28 -2.52 9.10 3.87
CA ARG A 28 -1.62 10.20 3.50
C ARG A 28 -2.35 11.20 2.59
N PRO A 29 -2.89 12.33 3.13
CA PRO A 29 -3.53 13.34 2.30
C PRO A 29 -2.53 13.92 1.25
N LYS A 30 -2.97 14.30 0.07
CA LYS A 30 -4.35 14.47 -0.42
C LYS A 30 -4.85 13.26 -1.21
N ALA A 31 -3.95 12.43 -1.74
CA ALA A 31 -4.31 11.39 -2.71
C ALA A 31 -3.68 10.04 -2.36
N ASN A 32 -3.17 9.86 -1.15
CA ASN A 32 -2.45 8.68 -0.70
C ASN A 32 -1.27 8.30 -1.61
N ALA A 33 -0.58 9.31 -2.17
CA ALA A 33 0.60 9.07 -2.99
C ALA A 33 1.71 8.40 -2.16
N LEU A 34 2.31 7.36 -2.72
CA LEU A 34 3.32 6.54 -2.04
C LEU A 34 4.65 7.26 -1.98
N ASN A 35 5.09 7.60 -0.78
CA ASN A 35 6.44 8.07 -0.50
C ASN A 35 7.25 6.96 0.20
N THR A 36 8.54 7.17 0.37
CA THR A 36 9.46 6.24 1.03
C THR A 36 8.96 5.81 2.41
N GLU A 37 8.48 6.74 3.24
CA GLU A 37 8.01 6.45 4.59
C GLU A 37 6.80 5.52 4.57
N MET A 38 5.82 5.79 3.71
CA MET A 38 4.61 4.98 3.58
C MET A 38 4.92 3.57 3.06
N LEU A 39 5.87 3.42 2.13
CA LEU A 39 6.31 2.11 1.63
C LEU A 39 6.96 1.28 2.75
N LEU A 40 7.85 1.89 3.55
CA LEU A 40 8.45 1.25 4.73
C LEU A 40 7.41 0.86 5.78
N GLU A 41 6.41 1.69 5.99
CA GLU A 41 5.31 1.39 6.90
C GLU A 41 4.48 0.20 6.40
N ILE A 42 4.14 0.14 5.10
CA ILE A 42 3.44 -0.99 4.50
C ILE A 42 4.24 -2.28 4.72
N GLU A 43 5.52 -2.30 4.35
CA GLU A 43 6.38 -3.46 4.53
C GLU A 43 6.41 -3.93 6.01
N SER A 44 6.62 -2.99 6.94
CA SER A 44 6.70 -3.29 8.37
C SER A 44 5.40 -3.84 8.93
N VAL A 45 4.25 -3.27 8.52
CA VAL A 45 2.92 -3.69 8.95
C VAL A 45 2.61 -5.11 8.49
N PHE A 46 2.86 -5.42 7.22
CA PHE A 46 2.57 -6.75 6.69
C PHE A 46 3.52 -7.82 7.22
N LYS A 47 4.81 -7.51 7.41
CA LYS A 47 5.74 -8.41 8.10
C LYS A 47 5.34 -8.65 9.57
N CYS A 48 4.88 -7.62 10.26
CA CYS A 48 4.38 -7.77 11.62
C CYS A 48 3.12 -8.65 11.67
N MET A 49 2.19 -8.49 10.71
CA MET A 49 1.00 -9.35 10.61
C MET A 49 1.35 -10.82 10.35
N ALA A 50 2.42 -11.10 9.60
CA ALA A 50 2.86 -12.47 9.35
C ALA A 50 3.22 -13.21 10.65
N GLU A 51 3.79 -12.50 11.61
CA GLU A 51 4.23 -13.04 12.92
C GLU A 51 3.15 -12.93 14.02
N ASP A 52 2.04 -12.22 13.79
CA ASP A 52 1.00 -12.00 14.80
C ASP A 52 -0.16 -13.00 14.64
N ASP A 53 -0.16 -14.06 15.41
CA ASP A 53 -1.19 -15.12 15.40
C ASP A 53 -2.61 -14.63 15.74
N THR A 54 -2.75 -13.43 16.30
CA THR A 54 -4.05 -12.82 16.59
C THR A 54 -4.70 -12.22 15.35
N VAL A 55 -3.90 -11.94 14.30
CA VAL A 55 -4.39 -11.46 12.99
C VAL A 55 -4.61 -12.67 12.09
N LYS A 56 -5.80 -12.80 11.52
CA LYS A 56 -6.23 -13.91 10.65
C LYS A 56 -6.47 -13.51 9.20
N GLY A 57 -6.51 -12.22 8.93
CA GLY A 57 -6.67 -11.66 7.61
C GLY A 57 -6.58 -10.15 7.64
N ALA A 58 -6.48 -9.52 6.47
CA ALA A 58 -6.37 -8.08 6.36
C ALA A 58 -7.29 -7.50 5.28
N ILE A 59 -7.70 -6.25 5.50
CA ILE A 59 -8.38 -5.43 4.50
C ILE A 59 -7.54 -4.19 4.29
N VAL A 60 -7.20 -3.89 3.03
CA VAL A 60 -6.51 -2.67 2.63
C VAL A 60 -7.51 -1.73 1.99
N THR A 61 -7.60 -0.51 2.49
CA THR A 61 -8.56 0.49 1.99
C THR A 61 -8.01 1.92 2.14
N ALA A 62 -8.81 2.92 1.84
CA ALA A 62 -8.50 4.32 2.04
C ALA A 62 -9.76 5.12 2.42
N PRO A 63 -9.63 6.30 3.04
CA PRO A 63 -10.79 7.10 3.44
C PRO A 63 -11.44 7.78 2.23
N GLY A 64 -12.75 8.01 2.32
CA GLY A 64 -13.53 8.72 1.33
C GLY A 64 -13.83 7.88 0.07
N GLU A 65 -14.16 8.57 -1.03
CA GLU A 65 -14.63 7.91 -2.25
C GLU A 65 -13.79 8.25 -3.50
N LYS A 66 -12.76 9.08 -3.36
CA LYS A 66 -12.04 9.61 -4.52
C LYS A 66 -10.74 8.86 -4.80
N PHE A 67 -9.93 8.63 -3.78
CA PHE A 67 -8.63 8.01 -3.94
C PHE A 67 -8.50 6.78 -3.05
N PHE A 68 -8.13 5.66 -3.65
CA PHE A 68 -7.52 4.55 -2.96
C PHE A 68 -6.04 4.88 -2.76
N VAL A 69 -5.25 4.83 -3.82
CA VAL A 69 -3.85 5.26 -3.85
C VAL A 69 -3.54 5.79 -5.26
N ALA A 70 -3.08 7.04 -5.37
CA ALA A 70 -2.88 7.70 -6.67
C ALA A 70 -1.49 7.47 -7.28
N GLY A 71 -0.77 6.43 -6.86
CA GLY A 71 0.55 6.10 -7.37
C GLY A 71 1.68 6.67 -6.52
N ALA A 72 2.89 6.65 -7.07
CA ALA A 72 4.08 7.13 -6.38
C ALA A 72 4.09 8.67 -6.25
N ASP A 73 4.71 9.17 -5.18
CA ASP A 73 4.96 10.59 -5.01
C ASP A 73 6.13 11.02 -5.93
N ILE A 74 5.78 11.52 -7.10
CA ILE A 74 6.74 11.89 -8.16
C ILE A 74 7.70 13.01 -7.76
N ASN A 75 7.39 13.80 -6.73
CA ASN A 75 8.29 14.85 -6.27
C ASN A 75 9.61 14.29 -5.74
N GLY A 76 9.60 13.06 -5.22
CA GLY A 76 10.80 12.36 -4.79
C GLY A 76 11.70 11.88 -5.94
N PHE A 77 11.16 11.73 -7.15
CA PHE A 77 11.93 11.18 -8.28
C PHE A 77 12.82 12.20 -8.99
N LEU A 78 12.50 13.49 -8.91
CA LEU A 78 13.22 14.54 -9.65
C LEU A 78 14.69 14.68 -9.24
N ALA A 79 15.05 14.23 -8.05
CA ALA A 79 16.41 14.30 -7.51
C ALA A 79 17.16 12.96 -7.57
N LEU A 80 16.54 11.89 -8.10
CA LEU A 80 17.16 10.56 -8.15
C LEU A 80 18.08 10.42 -9.36
N ASP A 81 19.28 9.90 -9.12
CA ASP A 81 20.14 9.31 -10.14
C ASP A 81 19.72 7.84 -10.42
N GLY A 82 20.43 7.18 -11.32
CA GLY A 82 20.12 5.80 -11.67
C GLY A 82 20.19 4.81 -10.49
N MET A 83 21.08 5.05 -9.52
CA MET A 83 21.19 4.24 -8.31
C MET A 83 20.03 4.54 -7.35
N GLY A 84 19.68 5.80 -7.17
CA GLY A 84 18.52 6.22 -6.38
C GLY A 84 17.21 5.67 -6.94
N GLY A 85 17.03 5.69 -8.26
CA GLY A 85 15.89 5.09 -8.93
C GLY A 85 15.77 3.58 -8.68
N ARG A 86 16.87 2.85 -8.74
CA ARG A 86 16.91 1.41 -8.43
C ARG A 86 16.55 1.13 -6.98
N THR A 87 17.04 1.93 -6.05
CA THR A 87 16.73 1.81 -4.62
C THR A 87 15.24 2.08 -4.35
N ALA A 88 14.68 3.12 -4.98
CA ALA A 88 13.26 3.45 -4.85
C ALA A 88 12.35 2.36 -5.41
N SER A 89 12.70 1.79 -6.58
CA SER A 89 11.98 0.65 -7.17
C SER A 89 12.04 -0.58 -6.26
N LYS A 90 13.22 -0.92 -5.73
CA LYS A 90 13.36 -2.06 -4.81
C LYS A 90 12.50 -1.88 -3.55
N LEU A 91 12.44 -0.68 -2.99
CA LEU A 91 11.63 -0.38 -1.82
C LEU A 91 10.13 -0.60 -2.08
N ALA A 92 9.64 -0.15 -3.24
CA ALA A 92 8.27 -0.38 -3.64
C ALA A 92 7.97 -1.87 -3.83
N GLN A 93 8.87 -2.59 -4.51
CA GLN A 93 8.75 -4.05 -4.68
C GLN A 93 8.72 -4.78 -3.35
N ASP A 94 9.59 -4.42 -2.38
CA ASP A 94 9.63 -5.07 -1.07
C ASP A 94 8.33 -4.85 -0.29
N ALA A 95 7.76 -3.64 -0.37
CA ALA A 95 6.48 -3.33 0.26
C ALA A 95 5.32 -4.14 -0.35
N PHE A 96 5.27 -4.26 -1.69
CA PHE A 96 4.23 -5.03 -2.38
C PHE A 96 4.41 -6.54 -2.19
N GLN A 97 5.65 -7.00 -2.19
CA GLN A 97 5.98 -8.40 -1.92
C GLN A 97 5.58 -8.81 -0.49
N ALA A 98 5.71 -7.92 0.50
CA ALA A 98 5.27 -8.21 1.86
C ALA A 98 3.75 -8.40 1.98
N ILE A 99 2.96 -7.77 1.08
CA ILE A 99 1.53 -8.01 0.98
C ILE A 99 1.25 -9.40 0.37
N ASP A 100 1.90 -9.70 -0.77
CA ASP A 100 1.74 -10.95 -1.53
C ASP A 100 2.21 -12.19 -0.74
N ASP A 101 3.30 -12.06 0.02
CA ASP A 101 3.87 -13.15 0.82
C ASP A 101 3.09 -13.43 2.12
N LEU A 102 2.10 -12.62 2.48
CA LEU A 102 1.35 -12.83 3.71
C LEU A 102 0.48 -14.09 3.59
N GLU A 103 0.79 -15.14 4.35
CA GLU A 103 0.05 -16.41 4.40
C GLU A 103 -1.33 -16.28 5.09
N LYS A 104 -1.98 -15.11 4.97
CA LYS A 104 -3.31 -14.78 5.51
C LYS A 104 -4.08 -14.02 4.44
N PRO A 105 -5.41 -14.24 4.29
CA PRO A 105 -6.18 -13.55 3.25
C PRO A 105 -6.07 -12.03 3.34
N VAL A 106 -5.79 -11.39 2.21
CA VAL A 106 -5.74 -9.93 2.08
C VAL A 106 -6.76 -9.48 1.04
N ILE A 107 -7.66 -8.60 1.44
CA ILE A 107 -8.68 -8.02 0.57
C ILE A 107 -8.36 -6.57 0.30
N ALA A 108 -8.22 -6.18 -0.97
CA ALA A 108 -8.22 -4.78 -1.37
C ALA A 108 -9.67 -4.29 -1.50
N ALA A 109 -10.09 -3.38 -0.63
CA ALA A 109 -11.36 -2.68 -0.73
C ALA A 109 -11.12 -1.33 -1.43
N VAL A 110 -11.22 -1.34 -2.76
CA VAL A 110 -10.82 -0.22 -3.61
C VAL A 110 -11.97 0.78 -3.75
N ASN A 111 -11.87 1.89 -3.03
CA ASN A 111 -12.90 2.91 -2.90
C ASN A 111 -12.87 4.00 -3.98
N GLY A 112 -11.80 4.10 -4.78
CA GLY A 112 -11.63 5.17 -5.77
C GLY A 112 -10.47 4.90 -6.72
N TYR A 113 -9.72 5.95 -7.09
CA TYR A 113 -8.57 5.82 -8.00
C TYR A 113 -7.47 4.93 -7.40
N ALA A 114 -7.12 3.86 -8.11
CA ALA A 114 -6.01 2.96 -7.86
C ALA A 114 -5.04 3.04 -9.05
N LEU A 115 -4.06 3.93 -8.99
CA LEU A 115 -3.19 4.25 -10.13
C LEU A 115 -1.73 3.90 -9.81
N GLY A 116 -1.01 3.36 -10.80
CA GLY A 116 0.39 2.98 -10.66
C GLY A 116 0.61 2.06 -9.46
N GLY A 117 1.47 2.45 -8.52
CA GLY A 117 1.70 1.70 -7.28
C GLY A 117 0.44 1.41 -6.47
N GLY A 118 -0.62 2.22 -6.60
CA GLY A 118 -1.91 1.93 -5.99
C GLY A 118 -2.63 0.75 -6.63
N ASN A 119 -2.53 0.62 -7.95
CA ASN A 119 -3.01 -0.56 -8.67
C ASN A 119 -2.15 -1.79 -8.34
N GLU A 120 -0.84 -1.61 -8.18
CA GLU A 120 0.09 -2.69 -7.79
C GLU A 120 -0.21 -3.22 -6.39
N ILE A 121 -0.50 -2.34 -5.42
CA ILE A 121 -0.99 -2.76 -4.08
C ILE A 121 -2.28 -3.58 -4.21
N ALA A 122 -3.23 -3.11 -5.02
CA ALA A 122 -4.47 -3.86 -5.22
C ALA A 122 -4.23 -5.22 -5.89
N MET A 123 -3.25 -5.33 -6.81
CA MET A 123 -2.87 -6.60 -7.44
C MET A 123 -2.14 -7.55 -6.48
N ALA A 124 -1.34 -7.03 -5.56
CA ALA A 124 -0.63 -7.81 -4.54
C ALA A 124 -1.58 -8.44 -3.49
N CYS A 125 -2.80 -7.93 -3.36
CA CYS A 125 -3.82 -8.55 -2.50
C CYS A 125 -4.47 -9.76 -3.18
N ASP A 126 -4.96 -10.73 -2.39
CA ASP A 126 -5.61 -11.96 -2.90
C ASP A 126 -6.93 -11.66 -3.59
N ILE A 127 -7.74 -10.78 -3.00
CA ILE A 127 -9.08 -10.46 -3.48
C ILE A 127 -9.22 -8.94 -3.65
N ARG A 128 -9.86 -8.52 -4.72
CA ARG A 128 -10.21 -7.12 -5.00
C ARG A 128 -11.71 -6.94 -5.00
N ILE A 129 -12.21 -6.06 -4.13
CA ILE A 129 -13.59 -5.58 -4.12
C ILE A 129 -13.52 -4.10 -4.44
N ALA A 130 -14.21 -3.69 -5.49
CA ALA A 130 -14.14 -2.33 -6.01
C ALA A 130 -15.48 -1.62 -5.93
N SER A 131 -15.44 -0.37 -5.49
CA SER A 131 -16.57 0.56 -5.64
C SER A 131 -16.87 0.77 -7.12
N THR A 132 -18.12 1.08 -7.46
CA THR A 132 -18.51 1.49 -8.81
C THR A 132 -17.80 2.76 -9.29
N LYS A 133 -17.18 3.51 -8.38
CA LYS A 133 -16.35 4.69 -8.66
C LYS A 133 -14.86 4.39 -8.79
N ALA A 134 -14.45 3.13 -8.57
CA ALA A 134 -13.04 2.75 -8.65
C ALA A 134 -12.54 2.82 -10.10
N ILE A 135 -11.34 3.36 -10.25
CA ILE A 135 -10.64 3.44 -11.54
C ILE A 135 -9.25 2.89 -11.36
N PHE A 136 -8.92 1.87 -12.14
CA PHE A 136 -7.61 1.22 -12.15
C PHE A 136 -6.81 1.68 -13.36
N GLY A 137 -5.50 1.85 -13.19
CA GLY A 137 -4.61 2.19 -14.29
C GLY A 137 -3.14 2.15 -13.93
N GLN A 138 -2.30 2.04 -14.98
CA GLN A 138 -0.85 2.11 -14.91
C GLN A 138 -0.36 3.27 -15.79
N PRO A 139 -0.41 4.51 -15.29
CA PRO A 139 -0.12 5.70 -16.10
C PRO A 139 1.38 5.98 -16.26
N GLU A 140 2.27 5.14 -15.71
CA GLU A 140 3.73 5.32 -15.72
C GLU A 140 4.29 5.50 -17.13
N VAL A 141 3.70 4.83 -18.12
CA VAL A 141 4.11 4.95 -19.53
C VAL A 141 4.01 6.38 -20.07
N ASN A 142 3.08 7.18 -19.54
CA ASN A 142 2.93 8.59 -19.92
C ASN A 142 4.09 9.47 -19.39
N LEU A 143 4.84 8.96 -18.42
CA LEU A 143 6.01 9.60 -17.82
C LEU A 143 7.33 8.99 -18.33
N GLY A 144 7.27 8.03 -19.27
CA GLY A 144 8.43 7.29 -19.74
C GLY A 144 9.03 6.34 -18.68
N LEU A 145 8.21 5.90 -17.72
CA LEU A 145 8.59 4.98 -16.65
C LEU A 145 7.97 3.61 -16.86
N MET A 146 8.57 2.59 -16.26
CA MET A 146 7.98 1.27 -16.13
C MET A 146 7.32 1.13 -14.75
N PRO A 147 6.23 0.35 -14.65
CA PRO A 147 5.70 -0.13 -13.37
C PRO A 147 6.77 -0.89 -12.57
N CYS A 148 6.64 -0.94 -11.23
CA CYS A 148 7.60 -1.65 -10.36
C CYS A 148 7.50 -3.16 -10.44
#